data_2597fff3802207cdcd0751b6eb628a23
#
_entry.id   2597fff3802207cdcd0751b6eb628a23
#
_cell.length_a   1.000
_cell.length_b   1.000
_cell.length_c   1.000
_cell.angle_alpha   90.00
_cell.angle_beta   90.00
_cell.angle_gamma   90.00
#
_symmetry.space_group_name_H-M   'P 1'
#
loop_
_entity.id
_entity.type
_entity.pdbx_description
1 polymer ?
#
loop_
_entity_poly.entity_id
_entity_poly.type
_entity_poly.pdbx_seq_one_letter_code
_entity_poly.pdbx_strand_id
1 'polypeptide(L)'
;MTDTPAHAPGAHKVAGRNTAFRGDLLDQFRAQTAGRDLWVFGYASLLWRPEFEAQEQHASRVWGWHRALKMWSRLNRGSPECPGLVFALLPGGSCQGVAYRVDRSQADEVLVRLWAREMPMDVYTPCWLPCDTPEGRVQALAFTLPRSSPSFTGELSAQTYRQIFRQARGRFGTTLDYARQTYESLRVHGIEDRALAALLRHAE
;
A
#
# COMPACT_ATOMS: atom_id res chain seq x y z
N MET A 1 27.07 6.62 -50.85
CA MET A 1 25.78 6.84 -50.15
C MET A 1 25.92 6.20 -48.78
N THR A 2 26.30 6.99 -47.79
CA THR A 2 26.59 6.56 -46.44
C THR A 2 25.44 7.04 -45.55
N ASP A 3 24.69 6.09 -45.05
CA ASP A 3 23.56 6.32 -44.16
C ASP A 3 24.06 6.45 -42.71
N THR A 4 23.83 7.61 -42.11
CA THR A 4 24.21 7.91 -40.73
C THR A 4 22.99 7.63 -39.82
N PRO A 5 23.09 6.81 -38.76
CA PRO A 5 21.96 6.62 -37.86
C PRO A 5 21.79 7.83 -36.92
N ALA A 6 20.56 8.28 -36.81
CA ALA A 6 20.11 9.36 -35.96
C ALA A 6 20.32 9.07 -34.45
N HIS A 7 20.93 10.02 -33.79
CA HIS A 7 21.17 10.06 -32.32
C HIS A 7 19.86 10.33 -31.56
N ALA A 8 19.48 9.44 -30.67
CA ALA A 8 18.35 9.65 -29.76
C ALA A 8 18.72 10.61 -28.62
N PRO A 9 17.89 11.61 -28.25
CA PRO A 9 18.21 12.54 -27.17
C PRO A 9 17.86 11.96 -25.77
N GLY A 10 18.83 12.01 -24.94
CA GLY A 10 18.96 12.10 -23.50
C GLY A 10 17.81 11.76 -22.56
N ALA A 11 17.97 10.62 -21.88
CA ALA A 11 17.22 10.23 -20.69
C ALA A 11 17.94 10.66 -19.38
N HIS A 12 18.23 11.93 -19.19
CA HIS A 12 18.91 12.41 -17.96
C HIS A 12 18.37 13.72 -17.39
N LYS A 13 17.06 13.77 -17.03
CA LYS A 13 16.54 14.92 -16.25
C LYS A 13 15.33 14.62 -15.34
N VAL A 14 14.93 13.36 -15.15
CA VAL A 14 13.73 13.03 -14.37
C VAL A 14 14.05 12.69 -12.90
N ALA A 15 15.24 12.19 -12.60
CA ALA A 15 15.59 11.72 -11.24
C ALA A 15 15.73 12.84 -10.18
N GLY A 16 16.21 14.03 -10.56
CA GLY A 16 16.48 15.10 -9.61
C GLY A 16 15.25 15.86 -9.09
N ARG A 17 14.18 15.95 -9.88
CA ARG A 17 12.94 16.62 -9.46
C ARG A 17 12.07 15.76 -8.54
N ASN A 18 12.10 14.45 -8.69
CA ASN A 18 11.33 13.54 -7.86
C ASN A 18 11.89 13.42 -6.42
N THR A 19 13.19 13.48 -6.24
CA THR A 19 13.83 13.38 -4.89
C THR A 19 13.58 14.61 -4.04
N ALA A 20 13.65 15.82 -4.60
CA ALA A 20 13.33 17.06 -3.88
C ALA A 20 11.85 17.09 -3.45
N PHE A 21 10.93 16.77 -4.35
CA PHE A 21 9.50 16.71 -4.07
C PHE A 21 9.14 15.67 -2.97
N ARG A 22 9.89 14.55 -2.90
CA ARG A 22 9.73 13.53 -1.85
C ARG A 22 10.17 14.02 -0.49
N GLY A 23 11.31 14.74 -0.42
CA GLY A 23 11.80 15.34 0.81
C GLY A 23 10.80 16.35 1.36
N ASP A 24 10.34 17.25 0.53
CA ASP A 24 9.36 18.28 0.89
C ASP A 24 8.05 17.68 1.40
N LEU A 25 7.55 16.58 0.79
CA LEU A 25 6.33 15.93 1.23
C LEU A 25 6.50 15.20 2.57
N LEU A 26 7.59 14.47 2.76
CA LEU A 26 7.90 13.85 4.04
C LEU A 26 8.03 14.89 5.15
N ASP A 27 8.71 16.01 4.90
CA ASP A 27 8.89 17.08 5.87
C ASP A 27 7.55 17.74 6.25
N GLN A 28 6.60 17.86 5.31
CA GLN A 28 5.23 18.29 5.61
C GLN A 28 4.52 17.34 6.57
N PHE A 29 4.62 16.03 6.35
CA PHE A 29 4.03 15.03 7.24
C PHE A 29 4.72 15.04 8.61
N ARG A 30 6.03 15.18 8.67
CA ARG A 30 6.80 15.31 9.91
C ARG A 30 6.37 16.53 10.71
N ALA A 31 6.19 17.68 10.06
CA ALA A 31 5.72 18.89 10.71
C ALA A 31 4.30 18.72 11.30
N GLN A 32 3.43 17.98 10.62
CA GLN A 32 2.07 17.71 11.10
C GLN A 32 2.02 16.74 12.30
N THR A 33 3.02 15.87 12.44
CA THR A 33 3.13 14.91 13.55
C THR A 33 3.99 15.38 14.70
N ALA A 34 4.69 16.50 14.56
CA ALA A 34 5.64 16.98 15.55
C ALA A 34 5.00 17.11 16.94
N GLY A 35 5.58 16.40 17.94
CA GLY A 35 5.10 16.40 19.33
C GLY A 35 3.76 15.70 19.57
N ARG A 36 3.24 14.94 18.60
CA ARG A 36 1.97 14.21 18.69
C ARG A 36 2.18 12.72 18.44
N ASP A 37 1.27 11.89 18.94
CA ASP A 37 1.22 10.49 18.57
C ASP A 37 0.91 10.35 17.08
N LEU A 38 1.54 9.36 16.42
CA LEU A 38 1.29 9.04 15.03
C LEU A 38 0.28 7.88 14.96
N TRP A 39 -0.85 8.12 14.32
CA TRP A 39 -1.77 7.05 13.95
C TRP A 39 -1.47 6.57 12.53
N VAL A 40 -1.42 5.24 12.34
CA VAL A 40 -1.19 4.59 11.04
C VAL A 40 -2.32 3.61 10.76
N PHE A 41 -2.92 3.68 9.57
CA PHE A 41 -3.96 2.76 9.14
C PHE A 41 -3.38 1.62 8.32
N GLY A 42 -3.37 0.41 8.90
CA GLY A 42 -2.99 -0.83 8.26
C GLY A 42 -4.19 -1.53 7.62
N TYR A 43 -4.14 -1.76 6.32
CA TYR A 43 -5.19 -2.46 5.57
C TYR A 43 -4.69 -3.70 4.82
N ALA A 44 -3.37 -3.93 4.77
CA ALA A 44 -2.73 -5.04 4.08
C ALA A 44 -1.48 -5.49 4.84
N SER A 45 -0.27 -5.43 4.26
CA SER A 45 0.95 -5.98 4.87
C SER A 45 1.29 -5.42 6.25
N LEU A 46 0.86 -4.21 6.57
CA LEU A 46 1.01 -3.64 7.91
C LEU A 46 0.22 -4.41 9.00
N LEU A 47 -0.77 -5.22 8.62
CA LEU A 47 -1.54 -6.03 9.58
C LEU A 47 -0.71 -7.13 10.25
N TRP A 48 0.29 -7.69 9.57
CA TRP A 48 1.15 -8.75 10.11
C TRP A 48 2.63 -8.38 10.16
N ARG A 49 2.99 -7.27 9.55
CA ARG A 49 4.36 -6.78 9.48
C ARG A 49 4.38 -5.26 9.55
N PRO A 50 4.00 -4.67 10.69
CA PRO A 50 4.01 -3.21 10.87
C PRO A 50 5.43 -2.64 10.81
N GLU A 51 6.45 -3.36 11.29
CA GLU A 51 7.86 -2.95 11.40
C GLU A 51 8.06 -1.74 12.35
N PHE A 52 7.11 -1.54 13.27
CA PHE A 52 7.17 -0.59 14.37
C PHE A 52 6.39 -1.14 15.57
N GLU A 53 6.68 -0.64 16.75
CA GLU A 53 5.92 -0.93 17.96
C GLU A 53 4.77 0.07 18.07
N ALA A 54 3.57 -0.44 18.28
CA ALA A 54 2.39 0.37 18.55
C ALA A 54 2.01 0.25 20.02
N GLN A 55 1.70 1.38 20.68
CA GLN A 55 1.17 1.38 22.02
C GLN A 55 -0.26 0.84 22.07
N GLU A 56 -1.02 1.07 21.00
CA GLU A 56 -2.39 0.63 20.86
C GLU A 56 -2.65 0.19 19.44
N GLN A 57 -3.59 -0.75 19.30
CA GLN A 57 -4.09 -1.19 18.00
C GLN A 57 -5.59 -1.45 18.10
N HIS A 58 -6.35 -0.88 17.20
CA HIS A 58 -7.80 -0.98 17.20
C HIS A 58 -8.31 -1.43 15.82
N ALA A 59 -9.20 -2.42 15.82
CA ALA A 59 -10.01 -2.68 14.64
C ALA A 59 -10.79 -1.40 14.30
N SER A 60 -10.69 -0.94 13.07
CA SER A 60 -11.12 0.41 12.71
C SER A 60 -11.63 0.49 11.27
N ARG A 61 -12.25 1.61 10.91
CA ARG A 61 -12.84 1.81 9.58
C ARG A 61 -12.51 3.18 9.03
N VAL A 62 -12.15 3.20 7.75
CA VAL A 62 -12.09 4.42 6.93
C VAL A 62 -13.22 4.41 5.90
N TRP A 63 -13.84 5.57 5.68
CA TRP A 63 -14.90 5.76 4.71
C TRP A 63 -14.38 6.48 3.46
N GLY A 64 -15.01 6.24 2.33
CA GLY A 64 -14.58 6.79 1.05
C GLY A 64 -13.43 6.01 0.40
N TRP A 65 -13.00 4.90 1.00
CA TRP A 65 -11.89 4.07 0.52
C TRP A 65 -12.21 2.59 0.70
N HIS A 66 -11.70 1.72 -0.19
CA HIS A 66 -11.82 0.27 -0.06
C HIS A 66 -10.51 -0.44 -0.40
N ARG A 67 -10.27 -1.58 0.24
CA ARG A 67 -9.16 -2.49 -0.08
C ARG A 67 -9.45 -3.24 -1.36
N ALA A 68 -8.49 -3.26 -2.30
CA ALA A 68 -8.60 -4.04 -3.52
C ALA A 68 -7.24 -4.65 -3.91
N LEU A 69 -7.23 -5.89 -4.37
CA LEU A 69 -6.04 -6.56 -4.90
C LEU A 69 -5.84 -6.14 -6.36
N LYS A 70 -5.52 -4.84 -6.56
CA LYS A 70 -5.52 -4.19 -7.88
C LYS A 70 -4.29 -3.30 -8.13
N MET A 71 -3.16 -3.64 -7.52
CA MET A 71 -1.89 -2.97 -7.80
C MET A 71 -0.87 -3.99 -8.29
N TRP A 72 -0.25 -3.70 -9.44
CA TRP A 72 0.81 -4.53 -10.00
C TRP A 72 2.03 -4.60 -9.09
N SER A 73 2.54 -5.80 -8.90
CA SER A 73 3.77 -6.09 -8.16
C SER A 73 4.75 -6.87 -9.04
N ARG A 74 5.77 -6.18 -9.53
CA ARG A 74 6.79 -6.75 -10.43
C ARG A 74 8.09 -7.14 -9.73
N LEU A 75 8.13 -7.06 -8.41
CA LEU A 75 9.31 -7.36 -7.60
C LEU A 75 8.96 -8.19 -6.37
N ASN A 76 7.96 -7.75 -5.60
CA ASN A 76 7.66 -8.33 -4.29
C ASN A 76 6.83 -9.61 -4.38
N ARG A 77 5.80 -9.65 -5.25
CA ARG A 77 4.84 -10.76 -5.39
C ARG A 77 4.71 -11.27 -6.83
N GLY A 78 5.58 -10.79 -7.71
CA GLY A 78 5.73 -11.20 -9.10
C GLY A 78 7.07 -10.76 -9.63
N SER A 79 7.32 -11.02 -10.93
CA SER A 79 8.46 -10.52 -11.70
C SER A 79 7.99 -9.59 -12.82
N PRO A 80 8.88 -8.92 -13.55
CA PRO A 80 8.52 -8.15 -14.75
C PRO A 80 7.79 -8.99 -15.80
N GLU A 81 8.19 -10.26 -15.97
CA GLU A 81 7.65 -11.20 -16.97
C GLU A 81 6.35 -11.85 -16.51
N CYS A 82 6.18 -12.02 -15.18
CA CYS A 82 4.99 -12.59 -14.55
C CYS A 82 4.57 -11.72 -13.36
N PRO A 83 3.93 -10.56 -13.63
CA PRO A 83 3.54 -9.64 -12.57
C PRO A 83 2.51 -10.25 -11.62
N GLY A 84 2.73 -10.06 -10.33
CA GLY A 84 1.76 -10.37 -9.30
C GLY A 84 0.95 -9.16 -8.90
N LEU A 85 0.20 -9.29 -7.80
CA LEU A 85 -0.64 -8.25 -7.25
C LEU A 85 -0.35 -8.02 -5.78
N VAL A 86 -0.58 -6.78 -5.34
CA VAL A 86 -0.68 -6.39 -3.94
C VAL A 86 -1.93 -5.54 -3.72
N PHE A 87 -2.35 -5.43 -2.47
CA PHE A 87 -3.49 -4.60 -2.12
C PHE A 87 -3.18 -3.12 -2.27
N ALA A 88 -4.18 -2.40 -2.72
CA ALA A 88 -4.24 -0.95 -2.74
C ALA A 88 -5.46 -0.47 -1.95
N LEU A 89 -5.37 0.73 -1.40
CA LEU A 89 -6.50 1.48 -0.87
C LEU A 89 -6.99 2.41 -1.98
N LEU A 90 -8.15 2.09 -2.53
CA LEU A 90 -8.74 2.78 -3.69
C LEU A 90 -9.93 3.65 -3.28
N PRO A 91 -10.19 4.77 -3.98
CA PRO A 91 -11.36 5.61 -3.73
C PRO A 91 -12.69 4.86 -3.87
N GLY A 92 -13.62 5.16 -2.96
CA GLY A 92 -15.00 4.65 -2.91
C GLY A 92 -15.22 3.59 -1.83
N GLY A 93 -16.45 3.51 -1.31
CA GLY A 93 -16.87 2.52 -0.32
C GLY A 93 -16.31 2.74 1.10
N SER A 94 -15.95 1.65 1.78
CA SER A 94 -15.30 1.68 3.08
C SER A 94 -14.29 0.54 3.22
N CYS A 95 -13.28 0.73 4.06
CA CYS A 95 -12.29 -0.29 4.37
C CYS A 95 -12.20 -0.48 5.88
N GLN A 96 -12.35 -1.72 6.34
CA GLN A 96 -11.97 -2.10 7.68
C GLN A 96 -10.50 -2.53 7.70
N GLY A 97 -9.79 -2.14 8.74
CA GLY A 97 -8.39 -2.43 8.97
C GLY A 97 -8.02 -2.20 10.41
N VAL A 98 -6.77 -1.93 10.69
CA VAL A 98 -6.28 -1.67 12.04
C VAL A 98 -5.65 -0.29 12.10
N ALA A 99 -6.07 0.52 13.06
CA ALA A 99 -5.40 1.78 13.41
C ALA A 99 -4.37 1.48 14.51
N TYR A 100 -3.12 1.85 14.27
CA TYR A 100 -2.00 1.71 15.18
C TYR A 100 -1.63 3.06 15.74
N ARG A 101 -1.55 3.20 17.07
CA ARG A 101 -1.01 4.39 17.72
C ARG A 101 0.46 4.19 18.06
N VAL A 102 1.30 5.04 17.54
CA VAL A 102 2.72 5.12 17.81
C VAL A 102 2.97 6.31 18.72
N ASP A 103 3.71 6.10 19.80
CA ASP A 103 4.06 7.17 20.73
C ASP A 103 4.80 8.32 20.04
N ARG A 104 4.51 9.54 20.46
CA ARG A 104 5.11 10.77 19.94
C ARG A 104 6.64 10.77 19.98
N SER A 105 7.25 10.07 20.92
CA SER A 105 8.72 9.98 21.01
C SER A 105 9.33 9.14 19.87
N GLN A 106 8.55 8.24 19.27
CA GLN A 106 8.95 7.38 18.16
C GLN A 106 8.32 7.80 16.82
N ALA A 107 7.35 8.71 16.84
CA ALA A 107 6.53 9.07 15.69
C ALA A 107 7.36 9.50 14.46
N ASP A 108 8.37 10.31 14.65
CA ASP A 108 9.24 10.80 13.57
C ASP A 108 10.07 9.65 12.95
N GLU A 109 10.69 8.82 13.76
CA GLU A 109 11.47 7.67 13.28
C GLU A 109 10.60 6.65 12.54
N VAL A 110 9.42 6.34 13.08
CA VAL A 110 8.47 5.42 12.46
C VAL A 110 7.96 5.98 11.15
N LEU A 111 7.65 7.27 11.08
CA LEU A 111 7.20 7.93 9.86
C LEU A 111 8.27 7.84 8.75
N VAL A 112 9.54 8.11 9.07
CA VAL A 112 10.66 7.99 8.11
C VAL A 112 10.81 6.55 7.60
N ARG A 113 10.73 5.55 8.49
CA ARG A 113 10.80 4.13 8.10
C ARG A 113 9.63 3.70 7.21
N LEU A 114 8.40 4.09 7.57
CA LEU A 114 7.21 3.83 6.75
C LEU A 114 7.33 4.48 5.37
N TRP A 115 7.84 5.71 5.32
CA TRP A 115 8.07 6.40 4.06
C TRP A 115 9.05 5.66 3.15
N ALA A 116 10.20 5.24 3.70
CA ALA A 116 11.19 4.46 2.96
C ALA A 116 10.62 3.12 2.45
N ARG A 117 9.72 2.49 3.22
CA ARG A 117 9.08 1.22 2.87
C ARG A 117 7.98 1.38 1.82
N GLU A 118 7.07 2.35 1.98
CA GLU A 118 5.85 2.46 1.17
C GLU A 118 6.04 3.38 -0.05
N MET A 119 7.02 4.29 0.01
CA MET A 119 7.26 5.30 -1.01
C MET A 119 8.57 5.14 -1.81
N PRO A 120 9.09 3.89 -2.07
CA PRO A 120 10.37 3.75 -2.78
C PRO A 120 10.29 4.21 -4.23
N MET A 121 9.11 4.19 -4.86
CA MET A 121 8.89 4.51 -6.28
C MET A 121 7.73 5.48 -6.54
N ASP A 122 7.27 6.24 -5.55
CA ASP A 122 6.14 7.18 -5.63
C ASP A 122 4.85 6.59 -6.24
N VAL A 123 4.61 5.33 -5.95
CA VAL A 123 3.41 4.64 -6.46
C VAL A 123 2.18 5.02 -5.65
N TYR A 124 2.36 5.19 -4.33
CA TYR A 124 1.30 5.58 -3.41
C TYR A 124 1.22 7.09 -3.23
N THR A 125 0.05 7.54 -2.83
CA THR A 125 -0.18 8.88 -2.30
C THR A 125 -0.46 8.76 -0.81
N PRO A 126 0.44 9.25 0.07
CA PRO A 126 0.18 9.29 1.51
C PRO A 126 -0.88 10.33 1.80
N CYS A 127 -1.77 10.05 2.73
CA CYS A 127 -2.79 11.00 3.17
C CYS A 127 -3.25 10.71 4.61
N TRP A 128 -3.75 11.74 5.27
CA TRP A 128 -4.45 11.61 6.53
C TRP A 128 -5.90 11.25 6.27
N LEU A 129 -6.37 10.14 6.82
CA LEU A 129 -7.75 9.70 6.70
C LEU A 129 -8.44 9.73 8.06
N PRO A 130 -9.67 10.25 8.13
CA PRO A 130 -10.53 10.05 9.28
C PRO A 130 -10.77 8.54 9.46
N CYS A 131 -10.39 8.00 10.61
CA CYS A 131 -10.47 6.60 10.93
C CYS A 131 -11.32 6.42 12.17
N ASP A 132 -12.43 5.71 12.04
CA ASP A 132 -13.31 5.41 13.16
C ASP A 132 -12.75 4.22 13.95
N THR A 133 -12.45 4.44 15.23
CA THR A 133 -12.02 3.43 16.19
C THR A 133 -13.09 3.26 17.27
N PRO A 134 -13.05 2.19 18.10
CA PRO A 134 -13.96 2.04 19.23
C PRO A 134 -13.88 3.19 20.25
N GLU A 135 -12.74 3.87 20.33
CA GLU A 135 -12.49 4.98 21.27
C GLU A 135 -12.76 6.36 20.69
N GLY A 136 -13.17 6.43 19.42
CA GLY A 136 -13.47 7.67 18.73
C GLY A 136 -12.77 7.80 17.39
N ARG A 137 -12.90 8.95 16.76
CA ARG A 137 -12.33 9.22 15.45
C ARG A 137 -10.93 9.81 15.58
N VAL A 138 -9.97 9.21 14.86
CA VAL A 138 -8.58 9.68 14.77
C VAL A 138 -8.20 10.03 13.33
N GLN A 139 -7.15 10.82 13.14
CA GLN A 139 -6.54 11.06 11.83
C GLN A 139 -5.37 10.08 11.68
N ALA A 140 -5.51 9.11 10.79
CA ALA A 140 -4.48 8.08 10.57
C ALA A 140 -3.80 8.25 9.22
N LEU A 141 -2.48 8.12 9.20
CA LEU A 141 -1.70 8.05 7.96
C LEU A 141 -2.08 6.77 7.20
N ALA A 142 -2.42 6.93 5.94
CA ALA A 142 -2.67 5.83 5.01
C ALA A 142 -1.95 6.07 3.69
N PHE A 143 -1.62 4.98 3.01
CA PHE A 143 -0.99 4.99 1.68
C PHE A 143 -2.02 4.54 0.66
N THR A 144 -2.47 5.47 -0.19
CA THR A 144 -3.54 5.25 -1.17
C THR A 144 -2.99 5.12 -2.57
N LEU A 145 -3.73 4.47 -3.47
CA LEU A 145 -3.35 4.35 -4.87
C LEU A 145 -4.32 5.15 -5.76
N PRO A 146 -3.84 6.18 -6.47
CA PRO A 146 -4.66 6.86 -7.47
C PRO A 146 -5.05 5.90 -8.61
N ARG A 147 -6.30 5.97 -9.09
CA ARG A 147 -6.72 5.17 -10.28
C ARG A 147 -5.99 5.57 -11.57
N SER A 148 -5.38 6.75 -11.60
CA SER A 148 -4.50 7.20 -12.69
C SER A 148 -3.08 6.63 -12.63
N SER A 149 -2.71 5.95 -11.54
CA SER A 149 -1.39 5.33 -11.39
C SER A 149 -1.18 4.25 -12.44
N PRO A 150 -0.01 4.18 -13.13
CA PRO A 150 0.33 3.08 -14.03
C PRO A 150 0.46 1.73 -13.31
N SER A 151 0.52 1.75 -11.97
CA SER A 151 0.50 0.53 -11.16
C SER A 151 -0.92 0.03 -10.86
N PHE A 152 -1.97 0.82 -11.13
CA PHE A 152 -3.36 0.35 -11.00
C PHE A 152 -3.70 -0.59 -12.16
N THR A 153 -4.29 -1.75 -11.84
CA THR A 153 -4.57 -2.79 -12.83
C THR A 153 -5.83 -2.55 -13.67
N GLY A 154 -6.70 -1.65 -13.23
CA GLY A 154 -8.08 -1.62 -13.71
C GLY A 154 -8.90 -2.82 -13.23
N GLU A 155 -9.93 -3.18 -13.98
CA GLU A 155 -10.74 -4.37 -13.71
C GLU A 155 -10.03 -5.62 -14.26
N LEU A 156 -9.99 -6.66 -13.44
CA LEU A 156 -9.41 -7.96 -13.80
C LEU A 156 -10.50 -9.03 -13.83
N SER A 157 -10.42 -9.92 -14.80
CA SER A 157 -11.32 -11.07 -14.90
C SER A 157 -10.99 -12.14 -13.83
N ALA A 158 -11.97 -12.97 -13.49
CA ALA A 158 -11.74 -14.14 -12.63
C ALA A 158 -10.64 -15.06 -13.19
N GLN A 159 -10.55 -15.19 -14.50
CA GLN A 159 -9.51 -15.99 -15.16
C GLN A 159 -8.11 -15.37 -14.92
N THR A 160 -7.99 -14.06 -15.02
CA THR A 160 -6.74 -13.35 -14.73
C THR A 160 -6.31 -13.55 -13.28
N TYR A 161 -7.22 -13.44 -12.31
CA TYR A 161 -6.91 -13.72 -10.91
C TYR A 161 -6.44 -15.15 -10.70
N ARG A 162 -7.12 -16.15 -11.31
CA ARG A 162 -6.68 -17.56 -11.24
C ARG A 162 -5.27 -17.76 -11.78
N GLN A 163 -4.95 -17.16 -12.92
CA GLN A 163 -3.62 -17.25 -13.51
C GLN A 163 -2.55 -16.63 -12.60
N ILE A 164 -2.80 -15.41 -12.09
CA ILE A 164 -1.86 -14.72 -11.20
C ILE A 164 -1.65 -15.53 -9.90
N PHE A 165 -2.71 -16.05 -9.30
CA PHE A 165 -2.59 -16.86 -8.08
C PHE A 165 -1.76 -18.13 -8.27
N ARG A 166 -1.82 -18.72 -9.46
CA ARG A 166 -1.05 -19.96 -9.78
C ARG A 166 0.41 -19.67 -10.13
N GLN A 167 0.70 -18.57 -10.78
CA GLN A 167 1.99 -18.35 -11.45
C GLN A 167 2.84 -17.25 -10.82
N ALA A 168 2.23 -16.18 -10.32
CA ALA A 168 2.99 -15.00 -9.91
C ALA A 168 3.71 -15.24 -8.58
N ARG A 169 5.04 -15.12 -8.64
CA ARG A 169 5.94 -15.23 -7.50
C ARG A 169 7.01 -14.16 -7.57
N GLY A 170 7.25 -13.46 -6.47
CA GLY A 170 8.32 -12.48 -6.30
C GLY A 170 9.23 -12.80 -5.12
N ARG A 171 10.08 -11.85 -4.76
CA ARG A 171 11.08 -12.02 -3.69
C ARG A 171 10.47 -12.33 -2.31
N PHE A 172 9.23 -11.92 -2.06
CA PHE A 172 8.52 -12.16 -0.80
C PHE A 172 7.42 -13.22 -0.90
N GLY A 173 7.45 -14.07 -1.93
CA GLY A 173 6.50 -15.16 -2.13
C GLY A 173 5.43 -14.83 -3.19
N THR A 174 4.34 -15.59 -3.16
CA THR A 174 3.28 -15.48 -4.17
C THR A 174 2.25 -14.38 -3.86
N THR A 175 1.49 -13.97 -4.88
CA THR A 175 0.31 -13.13 -4.69
C THR A 175 -0.74 -13.83 -3.82
N LEU A 176 -0.91 -15.15 -3.98
CA LEU A 176 -1.89 -15.92 -3.21
C LEU A 176 -1.53 -15.96 -1.71
N ASP A 177 -0.26 -16.24 -1.37
CA ASP A 177 0.19 -16.24 0.03
C ASP A 177 -0.05 -14.88 0.68
N TYR A 178 0.24 -13.80 -0.05
CA TYR A 178 0.02 -12.44 0.40
C TYR A 178 -1.47 -12.15 0.66
N ALA A 179 -2.35 -12.57 -0.25
CA ALA A 179 -3.79 -12.37 -0.10
C ALA A 179 -4.36 -13.19 1.07
N ARG A 180 -3.93 -14.45 1.23
CA ARG A 180 -4.30 -15.31 2.38
C ARG A 180 -3.83 -14.72 3.70
N GLN A 181 -2.59 -14.30 3.77
CA GLN A 181 -2.02 -13.70 4.98
C GLN A 181 -2.76 -12.43 5.39
N THR A 182 -3.17 -11.60 4.41
CA THR A 182 -4.03 -10.43 4.68
C THR A 182 -5.38 -10.85 5.26
N TYR A 183 -6.02 -11.87 4.68
CA TYR A 183 -7.31 -12.36 5.13
C TYR A 183 -7.26 -12.92 6.55
N GLU A 184 -6.25 -13.74 6.83
CA GLU A 184 -6.04 -14.33 8.16
C GLU A 184 -5.75 -13.25 9.22
N SER A 185 -4.90 -12.28 8.88
CA SER A 185 -4.58 -11.17 9.79
C SER A 185 -5.80 -10.32 10.11
N LEU A 186 -6.68 -10.06 9.14
CA LEU A 186 -7.94 -9.37 9.39
C LEU A 186 -8.82 -10.15 10.36
N ARG A 187 -8.92 -11.48 10.22
CA ARG A 187 -9.69 -12.34 11.12
C ARG A 187 -9.15 -12.33 12.55
N VAL A 188 -7.83 -12.28 12.73
CA VAL A 188 -7.21 -12.14 14.06
C VAL A 188 -7.68 -10.87 14.76
N HIS A 189 -7.94 -9.79 14.01
CA HIS A 189 -8.48 -8.55 14.53
C HIS A 189 -10.02 -8.50 14.56
N GLY A 190 -10.71 -9.63 14.36
CA GLY A 190 -12.17 -9.69 14.35
C GLY A 190 -12.81 -9.04 13.11
N ILE A 191 -12.06 -8.81 12.05
CA ILE A 191 -12.53 -8.18 10.83
C ILE A 191 -12.87 -9.24 9.78
N GLU A 192 -14.14 -9.27 9.35
CA GLU A 192 -14.60 -10.15 8.28
C GLU A 192 -14.62 -9.40 6.95
N ASP A 193 -13.77 -9.80 6.00
CA ASP A 193 -13.73 -9.25 4.64
C ASP A 193 -14.33 -10.22 3.63
N ARG A 194 -15.63 -10.06 3.36
CA ARG A 194 -16.37 -10.91 2.43
C ARG A 194 -15.87 -10.78 0.99
N ALA A 195 -15.43 -9.59 0.59
CA ALA A 195 -14.90 -9.35 -0.76
C ALA A 195 -13.58 -10.11 -0.96
N LEU A 196 -12.69 -10.05 0.03
CA LEU A 196 -11.43 -10.80 0.00
C LEU A 196 -11.67 -12.31 0.07
N ALA A 197 -12.61 -12.78 0.91
CA ALA A 197 -13.01 -14.19 0.96
C ALA A 197 -13.52 -14.67 -0.41
N ALA A 198 -14.35 -13.86 -1.08
CA ALA A 198 -14.83 -14.17 -2.42
C ALA A 198 -13.69 -14.21 -3.46
N LEU A 199 -12.74 -13.29 -3.37
CA LEU A 199 -11.58 -13.25 -4.26
C LEU A 199 -10.70 -14.50 -4.11
N LEU A 200 -10.48 -14.98 -2.88
CA LEU A 200 -9.65 -16.14 -2.61
C LEU A 200 -10.23 -17.45 -3.19
N ARG A 201 -11.55 -17.54 -3.39
CA ARG A 201 -12.17 -18.69 -4.10
C ARG A 201 -11.69 -18.84 -5.55
N HIS A 202 -11.11 -17.80 -6.15
CA HIS A 202 -10.48 -17.95 -7.48
C HIS A 202 -9.16 -18.77 -7.45
N ALA A 203 -8.64 -19.08 -6.27
CA ALA A 203 -7.45 -19.92 -6.13
C ALA A 203 -7.77 -21.43 -6.03
N GLU A 204 -9.05 -21.77 -5.92
CA GLU A 204 -9.58 -23.13 -5.94
C GLU A 204 -9.79 -23.58 -7.40
#